data_af8dd2e0a9e8c6f1e85522db425082a0
#
_entry.id   af8dd2e0a9e8c6f1e85522db425082a0
#
_cell.length_a   1.000
_cell.length_b   1.000
_cell.length_c   1.000
_cell.angle_alpha   90.00
_cell.angle_beta   90.00
_cell.angle_gamma   90.00
#
_symmetry.space_group_name_H-M   'P 1'
#
loop_
_entity.id
_entity.type
_entity.pdbx_description
1 polymer ?
#
loop_
_entity_poly.entity_id
_entity_poly.type
_entity_poly.pdbx_seq_one_letter_code
_entity_poly.pdbx_strand_id
1 'polypeptide(L)'
;YAQFCETGKQVDARFAALGAIRAAYRVDLDLDYEAPAKTWISTTLEKLAPKDAGSVIHVDFHKTAATEVASKTSPFAAEIIAHHKLTSERADSETYHVELSLAGSGITYEPGDSLGIVPENDPALVSQIIAKLGVSPDPELTEALTSRYDITTLTAKQVKDYALITKDDALNALADDAAKRSEFLAGRQMIDLLETFPHSIDPEAFTALLRPLAPRYYSIASSQKAVADEAHLTIARVAYETAGRTRKGVASSLVSDRRKTGGLLDVFVKPNQHFRLPKDAAAPIVMIGAGTGVAPYRSFLQEREATGATGKNWLIFGHRHFLYDFLYQLEMQSWLKSGLLSRLDLASSRDQPEKRYVQHVLWEQRDALRNQLAKGATLYLCGDAKHMAHDVDATLQRIFADGKDEAAGQAALDALITAGRYKKDVY
;
A
#
# COMPACT_ATOMS: atom_id res chain seq x y z
N TYR A 1 9.18 4.61 -14.10
CA TYR A 1 9.56 3.20 -14.25
C TYR A 1 10.37 3.02 -15.52
N ALA A 2 11.50 2.29 -15.47
CA ALA A 2 12.36 2.08 -16.65
C ALA A 2 11.66 1.31 -17.78
N GLN A 3 10.60 0.55 -17.46
CA GLN A 3 9.81 -0.26 -18.39
C GLN A 3 8.31 0.11 -18.30
N PHE A 4 8.02 1.40 -18.41
CA PHE A 4 6.65 1.91 -18.35
C PHE A 4 5.76 1.28 -19.43
N CYS A 5 4.65 0.65 -19.01
CA CYS A 5 3.67 -0.05 -19.83
C CYS A 5 4.25 -1.16 -20.75
N GLU A 6 5.46 -1.65 -20.49
CA GLU A 6 6.12 -2.64 -21.37
C GLU A 6 5.33 -3.94 -21.48
N THR A 7 4.80 -4.45 -20.37
CA THR A 7 3.93 -5.65 -20.38
C THR A 7 2.69 -5.44 -21.26
N GLY A 8 2.04 -4.28 -21.17
CA GLY A 8 0.90 -3.96 -22.03
C GLY A 8 1.27 -3.90 -23.52
N LYS A 9 2.46 -3.39 -23.85
CA LYS A 9 3.00 -3.39 -25.21
C LYS A 9 3.25 -4.80 -25.74
N GLN A 10 3.86 -5.65 -24.93
CA GLN A 10 4.15 -7.05 -25.31
C GLN A 10 2.88 -7.87 -25.51
N VAL A 11 1.88 -7.70 -24.61
CA VAL A 11 0.57 -8.35 -24.74
C VAL A 11 -0.13 -7.93 -26.03
N ASP A 12 -0.21 -6.62 -26.29
CA ASP A 12 -0.84 -6.07 -27.48
C ASP A 12 -0.15 -6.55 -28.77
N ALA A 13 1.19 -6.53 -28.80
CA ALA A 13 1.98 -7.06 -29.91
C ALA A 13 1.77 -8.57 -30.12
N ARG A 14 1.67 -9.34 -29.03
CA ARG A 14 1.44 -10.79 -29.11
C ARG A 14 0.06 -11.11 -29.66
N PHE A 15 -0.99 -10.42 -29.25
CA PHE A 15 -2.33 -10.59 -29.80
C PHE A 15 -2.38 -10.23 -31.28
N ALA A 16 -1.73 -9.14 -31.71
CA ALA A 16 -1.62 -8.77 -33.12
C ALA A 16 -0.89 -9.84 -33.93
N ALA A 17 0.20 -10.40 -33.41
CA ALA A 17 0.95 -11.49 -34.06
C ALA A 17 0.14 -12.79 -34.17
N LEU A 18 -0.84 -13.01 -33.31
CA LEU A 18 -1.77 -14.14 -33.34
C LEU A 18 -3.00 -13.88 -34.24
N GLY A 19 -3.05 -12.74 -34.94
CA GLY A 19 -4.14 -12.39 -35.86
C GLY A 19 -5.38 -11.81 -35.15
N ALA A 20 -5.29 -11.39 -33.90
CA ALA A 20 -6.41 -10.78 -33.19
C ALA A 20 -6.74 -9.40 -33.79
N ILE A 21 -8.03 -9.12 -33.98
CA ILE A 21 -8.52 -7.81 -34.40
C ILE A 21 -8.67 -6.91 -33.18
N ARG A 22 -8.02 -5.74 -33.23
CA ARG A 22 -8.05 -4.78 -32.14
C ARG A 22 -9.39 -4.02 -32.12
N ALA A 23 -10.20 -4.21 -31.06
CA ALA A 23 -11.45 -3.50 -30.87
C ALA A 23 -11.24 -2.04 -30.44
N ALA A 24 -10.20 -1.79 -29.65
CA ALA A 24 -9.78 -0.44 -29.25
C ALA A 24 -8.26 -0.34 -29.20
N TYR A 25 -7.72 0.85 -29.44
CA TYR A 25 -6.29 1.09 -29.28
C TYR A 25 -5.90 1.04 -27.80
N ARG A 26 -4.70 0.50 -27.51
CA ARG A 26 -4.12 0.53 -26.18
C ARG A 26 -3.87 1.98 -25.76
N VAL A 27 -4.11 2.27 -24.49
CA VAL A 27 -3.75 3.53 -23.83
C VAL A 27 -2.76 3.22 -22.71
N ASP A 28 -1.63 3.92 -22.71
CA ASP A 28 -0.63 3.82 -21.64
C ASP A 28 -0.97 4.86 -20.58
N LEU A 29 -1.28 4.41 -19.38
CA LEU A 29 -1.77 5.24 -18.28
C LEU A 29 -0.75 5.29 -17.16
N ASP A 30 -0.44 6.49 -16.66
CA ASP A 30 0.42 6.75 -15.50
C ASP A 30 -0.44 7.14 -14.29
N LEU A 31 0.10 7.90 -13.37
CA LEU A 31 -0.48 8.21 -12.06
C LEU A 31 -1.90 8.82 -12.13
N ASP A 32 -2.18 9.66 -13.13
CA ASP A 32 -3.50 10.29 -13.35
C ASP A 32 -4.38 9.44 -14.29
N TYR A 33 -4.42 8.15 -14.07
CA TYR A 33 -5.06 7.18 -14.97
C TYR A 33 -6.60 7.17 -14.90
N GLU A 34 -7.22 7.66 -13.83
CA GLU A 34 -8.66 7.46 -13.56
C GLU A 34 -9.56 8.02 -14.67
N ALA A 35 -9.36 9.28 -15.04
CA ALA A 35 -10.18 9.90 -16.08
C ALA A 35 -9.91 9.35 -17.49
N PRO A 36 -8.65 9.21 -17.95
CA PRO A 36 -8.36 8.57 -19.23
C PRO A 36 -8.80 7.11 -19.29
N ALA A 37 -8.65 6.31 -18.20
CA ALA A 37 -9.11 4.95 -18.14
C ALA A 37 -10.64 4.86 -18.27
N LYS A 38 -11.38 5.71 -17.55
CA LYS A 38 -12.83 5.78 -17.61
C LYS A 38 -13.32 6.11 -19.01
N THR A 39 -12.70 7.08 -19.66
CA THR A 39 -13.00 7.44 -21.06
C THR A 39 -12.73 6.28 -22.01
N TRP A 40 -11.56 5.62 -21.87
CA TRP A 40 -11.22 4.48 -22.72
C TRP A 40 -12.17 3.29 -22.53
N ILE A 41 -12.56 2.99 -21.28
CA ILE A 41 -13.53 1.94 -20.97
C ILE A 41 -14.87 2.27 -21.61
N SER A 42 -15.42 3.46 -21.42
CA SER A 42 -16.71 3.86 -21.96
C SER A 42 -16.75 3.77 -23.48
N THR A 43 -15.74 4.33 -24.16
CA THR A 43 -15.65 4.29 -25.63
C THR A 43 -15.42 2.87 -26.18
N THR A 44 -14.76 2.00 -25.42
CA THR A 44 -14.55 0.60 -25.82
C THR A 44 -15.84 -0.19 -25.66
N LEU A 45 -16.56 -0.03 -24.56
CA LEU A 45 -17.85 -0.68 -24.32
C LEU A 45 -18.89 -0.26 -25.37
N GLU A 46 -18.95 1.01 -25.75
CA GLU A 46 -19.83 1.51 -26.83
C GLU A 46 -19.54 0.81 -28.17
N LYS A 47 -18.26 0.55 -28.48
CA LYS A 47 -17.86 -0.17 -29.70
C LYS A 47 -18.18 -1.65 -29.68
N LEU A 48 -18.19 -2.25 -28.48
CA LEU A 48 -18.47 -3.68 -28.27
C LEU A 48 -19.94 -3.96 -28.03
N ALA A 49 -20.77 -2.93 -27.77
CA ALA A 49 -22.19 -3.10 -27.57
C ALA A 49 -22.84 -3.72 -28.82
N PRO A 50 -23.70 -4.75 -28.67
CA PRO A 50 -24.43 -5.34 -29.79
C PRO A 50 -25.29 -4.27 -30.49
N LYS A 51 -25.22 -4.19 -31.79
CA LYS A 51 -26.01 -3.21 -32.59
C LYS A 51 -27.51 -3.49 -32.59
N ASP A 52 -27.93 -4.64 -32.09
CA ASP A 52 -29.32 -5.07 -31.95
C ASP A 52 -29.62 -5.46 -30.48
N ALA A 53 -29.57 -4.48 -29.58
CA ALA A 53 -29.99 -4.71 -28.20
C ALA A 53 -31.51 -4.58 -28.12
N GLY A 54 -32.20 -5.71 -28.05
CA GLY A 54 -33.57 -5.76 -27.55
C GLY A 54 -33.65 -5.16 -26.16
N SER A 55 -34.81 -4.58 -25.85
CA SER A 55 -35.18 -3.78 -24.67
C SER A 55 -34.32 -4.00 -23.42
N VAL A 56 -33.64 -2.93 -23.00
CA VAL A 56 -32.98 -2.82 -21.69
C VAL A 56 -34.08 -2.90 -20.63
N ILE A 57 -34.07 -3.97 -19.84
CA ILE A 57 -34.89 -4.03 -18.62
C ILE A 57 -34.23 -3.06 -17.62
N HIS A 58 -34.86 -1.91 -17.41
CA HIS A 58 -34.53 -1.05 -16.30
C HIS A 58 -34.93 -1.76 -15.00
N VAL A 59 -33.96 -2.33 -14.29
CA VAL A 59 -34.16 -2.72 -12.91
C VAL A 59 -34.03 -1.46 -12.07
N ASP A 60 -35.16 -0.90 -11.66
CA ASP A 60 -35.20 0.14 -10.62
C ASP A 60 -34.75 -0.52 -9.30
N PHE A 61 -33.45 -0.38 -9.00
CA PHE A 61 -33.04 -0.52 -7.62
C PHE A 61 -33.65 0.64 -6.85
N HIS A 62 -34.69 0.38 -6.08
CA HIS A 62 -35.18 1.34 -5.12
C HIS A 62 -33.97 1.89 -4.34
N LYS A 63 -33.68 3.15 -4.54
CA LYS A 63 -32.82 3.92 -3.63
C LYS A 63 -33.52 3.99 -2.28
N THR A 64 -33.34 2.96 -1.43
CA THR A 64 -33.24 3.27 -0.01
C THR A 64 -32.16 4.35 0.08
N ALA A 65 -32.43 5.43 0.78
CA ALA A 65 -31.46 6.48 0.99
C ALA A 65 -30.14 5.82 1.43
N ALA A 66 -29.27 5.56 0.46
CA ALA A 66 -27.97 5.05 0.72
C ALA A 66 -27.23 6.18 1.44
N THR A 67 -26.95 6.00 2.71
CA THR A 67 -25.90 6.77 3.38
C THR A 67 -24.73 6.73 2.40
N GLU A 68 -24.27 7.89 1.89
CA GLU A 68 -23.17 7.94 0.93
C GLU A 68 -22.00 7.20 1.58
N VAL A 69 -21.64 6.06 1.01
CA VAL A 69 -20.52 5.28 1.51
C VAL A 69 -19.27 6.12 1.34
N ALA A 70 -18.54 6.34 2.41
CA ALA A 70 -17.34 7.16 2.41
C ALA A 70 -16.37 6.72 1.30
N SER A 71 -15.90 7.71 0.52
CA SER A 71 -15.06 7.51 -0.66
C SER A 71 -13.86 8.46 -0.63
N LYS A 72 -12.95 8.31 -1.58
CA LYS A 72 -11.81 9.24 -1.74
C LYS A 72 -12.28 10.70 -1.90
N THR A 73 -13.42 10.95 -2.53
CA THR A 73 -13.97 12.29 -2.79
C THR A 73 -14.92 12.78 -1.70
N SER A 74 -15.38 11.87 -0.84
CA SER A 74 -16.23 12.15 0.32
C SER A 74 -15.78 11.26 1.47
N PRO A 75 -14.60 11.50 2.08
CA PRO A 75 -14.10 10.69 3.17
C PRO A 75 -14.92 10.93 4.44
N PHE A 76 -14.84 9.96 5.35
CA PHE A 76 -15.42 10.07 6.69
C PHE A 76 -14.36 10.57 7.67
N ALA A 77 -14.69 11.58 8.46
CA ALA A 77 -13.82 12.11 9.52
C ALA A 77 -13.90 11.20 10.74
N ALA A 78 -13.02 10.19 10.79
CA ALA A 78 -12.95 9.21 11.86
C ALA A 78 -12.14 9.74 13.05
N GLU A 79 -12.69 9.62 14.26
CA GLU A 79 -11.97 9.98 15.48
C GLU A 79 -10.94 8.90 15.84
N ILE A 80 -9.74 9.31 16.21
CA ILE A 80 -8.73 8.44 16.80
C ILE A 80 -9.11 8.18 18.27
N ILE A 81 -9.54 6.96 18.56
CA ILE A 81 -9.95 6.54 19.92
C ILE A 81 -8.80 5.95 20.72
N ALA A 82 -7.80 5.37 20.05
CA ALA A 82 -6.55 4.94 20.67
C ALA A 82 -5.34 5.17 19.76
N HIS A 83 -4.20 5.50 20.35
CA HIS A 83 -2.95 5.76 19.63
C HIS A 83 -1.77 5.30 20.49
N HIS A 84 -1.21 4.14 20.17
CA HIS A 84 -0.16 3.50 20.95
C HIS A 84 1.08 3.18 20.12
N LYS A 85 2.26 3.50 20.64
CA LYS A 85 3.53 3.06 20.06
C LYS A 85 3.74 1.58 20.40
N LEU A 86 3.86 0.74 19.39
CA LEU A 86 4.07 -0.71 19.54
C LEU A 86 5.55 -1.09 19.72
N THR A 87 6.43 -0.28 19.19
CA THR A 87 7.88 -0.52 19.27
C THR A 87 8.49 0.14 20.50
N SER A 88 9.54 -0.48 21.06
CA SER A 88 10.27 0.11 22.18
C SER A 88 11.09 1.34 21.75
N GLU A 89 11.56 2.13 22.74
CA GLU A 89 12.46 3.27 22.47
C GLU A 89 13.83 2.87 21.88
N ARG A 90 14.18 1.57 21.96
CA ARG A 90 15.42 1.02 21.41
C ARG A 90 15.26 0.48 19.98
N ALA A 91 14.06 0.49 19.44
CA ALA A 91 13.82 0.03 18.07
C ALA A 91 14.38 1.04 17.05
N ASP A 92 14.89 0.55 15.94
CA ASP A 92 15.40 1.39 14.84
C ASP A 92 14.31 2.17 14.10
N SER A 93 13.06 1.82 14.32
CA SER A 93 11.90 2.44 13.68
C SER A 93 10.70 2.43 14.62
N GLU A 94 9.83 3.40 14.44
CA GLU A 94 8.62 3.53 15.24
C GLU A 94 7.42 2.97 14.47
N THR A 95 6.64 2.13 15.15
CA THR A 95 5.37 1.61 14.62
C THR A 95 4.28 1.85 15.64
N TYR A 96 3.14 2.32 15.17
CA TYR A 96 2.00 2.70 15.98
C TYR A 96 0.80 1.80 15.69
N HIS A 97 0.06 1.49 16.74
CA HIS A 97 -1.30 0.98 16.67
C HIS A 97 -2.25 2.16 16.82
N VAL A 98 -3.21 2.25 15.91
CA VAL A 98 -4.19 3.33 15.87
C VAL A 98 -5.57 2.73 15.72
N GLU A 99 -6.48 3.11 16.62
CA GLU A 99 -7.88 2.71 16.55
C GLU A 99 -8.73 3.92 16.14
N LEU A 100 -9.60 3.71 15.17
CA LEU A 100 -10.45 4.73 14.58
C LEU A 100 -11.91 4.36 14.80
N SER A 101 -12.71 5.29 15.30
CA SER A 101 -14.15 5.13 15.38
C SER A 101 -14.78 5.28 14.01
N LEU A 102 -15.57 4.30 13.61
CA LEU A 102 -16.41 4.33 12.41
C LEU A 102 -17.90 4.54 12.77
N ALA A 103 -18.20 4.82 14.03
CA ALA A 103 -19.56 5.01 14.49
C ALA A 103 -20.31 6.10 13.70
N GLY A 104 -21.49 5.79 13.21
CA GLY A 104 -22.32 6.71 12.41
C GLY A 104 -21.90 6.88 10.96
N SER A 105 -20.78 6.27 10.50
CA SER A 105 -20.32 6.37 9.11
C SER A 105 -21.07 5.46 8.14
N GLY A 106 -21.64 4.36 8.62
CA GLY A 106 -22.15 3.27 7.78
C GLY A 106 -21.04 2.49 7.02
N ILE A 107 -19.77 2.75 7.33
CA ILE A 107 -18.64 2.05 6.73
C ILE A 107 -18.61 0.60 7.22
N THR A 108 -18.49 -0.31 6.29
CA THR A 108 -18.22 -1.74 6.55
C THR A 108 -16.95 -2.16 5.82
N TYR A 109 -16.24 -3.12 6.40
CA TYR A 109 -15.04 -3.69 5.78
C TYR A 109 -14.92 -5.19 6.10
N GLU A 110 -14.11 -5.88 5.32
CA GLU A 110 -13.76 -7.28 5.55
C GLU A 110 -12.24 -7.42 5.79
N PRO A 111 -11.82 -8.42 6.57
CA PRO A 111 -10.40 -8.76 6.70
C PRO A 111 -9.70 -8.89 5.35
N GLY A 112 -8.59 -8.17 5.20
CA GLY A 112 -7.84 -8.05 3.95
C GLY A 112 -8.14 -6.76 3.17
N ASP A 113 -9.14 -5.96 3.58
CA ASP A 113 -9.32 -4.60 3.05
C ASP A 113 -8.26 -3.65 3.60
N SER A 114 -8.09 -2.54 2.91
CA SER A 114 -7.26 -1.42 3.35
C SER A 114 -8.12 -0.21 3.69
N LEU A 115 -7.66 0.59 4.66
CA LEU A 115 -8.21 1.90 4.93
C LEU A 115 -7.35 2.95 4.22
N GLY A 116 -7.96 3.79 3.39
CA GLY A 116 -7.35 4.96 2.80
C GLY A 116 -7.39 6.11 3.79
N ILE A 117 -6.25 6.74 4.07
CA ILE A 117 -6.14 7.99 4.82
C ILE A 117 -5.89 9.11 3.82
N VAL A 118 -6.72 10.14 3.84
CA VAL A 118 -6.47 11.39 3.11
C VAL A 118 -5.47 12.21 3.92
N PRO A 119 -4.24 12.39 3.44
CA PRO A 119 -3.22 13.05 4.24
C PRO A 119 -3.27 14.57 4.09
N GLU A 120 -2.65 15.25 5.06
CA GLU A 120 -2.29 16.67 5.00
C GLU A 120 -0.78 16.81 5.04
N ASN A 121 -0.23 17.74 4.28
CA ASN A 121 1.17 18.09 4.36
C ASN A 121 1.52 18.73 5.72
N ASP A 122 2.80 18.66 6.09
CA ASP A 122 3.27 19.31 7.31
C ASP A 122 3.19 20.84 7.16
N PRO A 123 2.46 21.57 8.03
CA PRO A 123 2.34 23.02 7.97
C PRO A 123 3.70 23.75 8.00
N ALA A 124 4.69 23.18 8.68
CA ALA A 124 6.05 23.74 8.70
C ALA A 124 6.71 23.65 7.33
N LEU A 125 6.52 22.55 6.61
CA LEU A 125 7.03 22.39 5.23
C LEU A 125 6.28 23.30 4.26
N VAL A 126 4.95 23.44 4.40
CA VAL A 126 4.13 24.37 3.59
C VAL A 126 4.65 25.79 3.77
N SER A 127 4.85 26.24 5.00
CA SER A 127 5.38 27.58 5.29
C SER A 127 6.77 27.81 4.69
N GLN A 128 7.65 26.82 4.76
CA GLN A 128 8.98 26.88 4.15
C GLN A 128 8.91 27.01 2.62
N ILE A 129 8.03 26.27 1.96
CA ILE A 129 7.83 26.35 0.52
C ILE A 129 7.33 27.75 0.12
N ILE A 130 6.29 28.27 0.78
CA ILE A 130 5.76 29.60 0.50
C ILE A 130 6.86 30.68 0.64
N ALA A 131 7.66 30.58 1.70
CA ALA A 131 8.81 31.48 1.89
C ALA A 131 9.84 31.40 0.77
N LYS A 132 10.10 30.17 0.23
CA LYS A 132 11.05 29.98 -0.88
C LYS A 132 10.51 30.46 -2.24
N LEU A 133 9.20 30.50 -2.40
CA LEU A 133 8.58 31.10 -3.60
C LEU A 133 8.71 32.63 -3.64
N GLY A 134 9.06 33.27 -2.50
CA GLY A 134 9.19 34.71 -2.41
C GLY A 134 7.85 35.46 -2.46
N VAL A 135 6.74 34.79 -2.14
CA VAL A 135 5.39 35.34 -2.13
C VAL A 135 4.89 35.53 -0.70
N SER A 136 3.98 36.49 -0.52
CA SER A 136 3.29 36.63 0.76
C SER A 136 2.39 35.43 1.02
N PRO A 137 2.27 34.98 2.27
CA PRO A 137 1.33 33.93 2.62
C PRO A 137 -0.10 34.31 2.21
N ASP A 138 -0.69 33.48 1.38
CA ASP A 138 -2.08 33.56 0.93
C ASP A 138 -2.87 32.39 1.48
N PRO A 139 -4.07 32.57 2.05
CA PRO A 139 -4.88 31.51 2.60
C PRO A 139 -5.23 30.42 1.58
N GLU A 140 -5.53 30.78 0.34
CA GLU A 140 -5.89 29.82 -0.70
C GLU A 140 -4.69 28.95 -1.10
N LEU A 141 -3.52 29.56 -1.32
CA LEU A 141 -2.27 28.83 -1.59
C LEU A 141 -1.88 27.93 -0.42
N THR A 142 -2.00 28.44 0.81
CA THR A 142 -1.69 27.67 2.02
C THR A 142 -2.57 26.44 2.14
N GLU A 143 -3.88 26.59 1.95
CA GLU A 143 -4.83 25.48 1.95
C GLU A 143 -4.54 24.48 0.82
N ALA A 144 -4.28 24.96 -0.39
CA ALA A 144 -3.96 24.13 -1.53
C ALA A 144 -2.70 23.29 -1.30
N LEU A 145 -1.64 23.88 -0.75
CA LEU A 145 -0.39 23.18 -0.43
C LEU A 145 -0.55 22.25 0.78
N THR A 146 -1.49 22.51 1.67
CA THR A 146 -1.75 21.65 2.83
C THR A 146 -2.51 20.39 2.43
N SER A 147 -3.56 20.51 1.62
CA SER A 147 -4.53 19.43 1.41
C SER A 147 -4.61 18.88 -0.02
N ARG A 148 -4.25 19.66 -1.05
CA ARG A 148 -4.48 19.29 -2.44
C ARG A 148 -3.26 18.79 -3.20
N TYR A 149 -2.07 19.28 -2.89
CA TYR A 149 -0.87 19.00 -3.69
C TYR A 149 0.23 18.23 -2.93
N ASP A 150 0.88 17.29 -3.61
CA ASP A 150 2.03 16.55 -3.08
C ASP A 150 3.29 17.42 -3.20
N ILE A 151 3.79 17.89 -2.06
CA ILE A 151 5.03 18.67 -1.92
C ILE A 151 6.19 17.81 -1.39
N THR A 152 5.95 16.54 -1.08
CA THR A 152 6.92 15.62 -0.48
C THR A 152 7.60 14.71 -1.49
N THR A 153 7.14 14.72 -2.74
CA THR A 153 7.74 13.93 -3.81
C THR A 153 8.31 14.85 -4.89
N LEU A 154 9.55 14.62 -5.29
CA LEU A 154 10.18 15.32 -6.41
C LEU A 154 10.38 14.35 -7.57
N THR A 155 9.96 14.74 -8.78
CA THR A 155 10.01 13.92 -9.98
C THR A 155 10.89 14.54 -11.08
N ALA A 156 11.36 13.71 -12.01
CA ALA A 156 12.12 14.18 -13.18
C ALA A 156 11.32 15.18 -14.04
N LYS A 157 10.00 15.01 -14.12
CA LYS A 157 9.14 15.95 -14.85
C LYS A 157 9.12 17.32 -14.17
N GLN A 158 8.95 17.35 -12.85
CA GLN A 158 8.94 18.62 -12.09
C GLN A 158 10.26 19.37 -12.20
N VAL A 159 11.41 18.68 -12.17
CA VAL A 159 12.72 19.30 -12.38
C VAL A 159 12.80 19.93 -13.78
N LYS A 160 12.35 19.24 -14.81
CA LYS A 160 12.34 19.76 -16.20
C LYS A 160 11.39 20.93 -16.35
N ASP A 161 10.16 20.84 -15.84
CA ASP A 161 9.17 21.88 -15.96
C ASP A 161 9.60 23.15 -15.20
N TYR A 162 10.22 22.99 -14.02
CA TYR A 162 10.78 24.10 -13.26
C TYR A 162 11.95 24.78 -14.00
N ALA A 163 12.81 24.00 -14.67
CA ALA A 163 13.88 24.52 -15.51
C ALA A 163 13.34 25.38 -16.69
N LEU A 164 12.26 24.92 -17.33
CA LEU A 164 11.62 25.66 -18.42
C LEU A 164 11.03 27.01 -17.96
N ILE A 165 10.47 27.03 -16.75
CA ILE A 165 9.88 28.25 -16.16
C ILE A 165 10.96 29.25 -15.76
N THR A 166 11.98 28.78 -15.04
CA THR A 166 13.01 29.63 -14.45
C THR A 166 14.09 30.04 -15.44
N LYS A 167 14.30 29.25 -16.50
CA LYS A 167 15.37 29.43 -17.51
C LYS A 167 16.77 29.49 -16.90
N ASP A 168 16.97 28.80 -15.78
CA ASP A 168 18.25 28.70 -15.09
C ASP A 168 19.17 27.72 -15.81
N ASP A 169 20.36 28.16 -16.21
CA ASP A 169 21.27 27.35 -17.01
C ASP A 169 21.80 26.12 -16.24
N ALA A 170 22.05 26.25 -14.94
CA ALA A 170 22.56 25.13 -14.12
C ALA A 170 21.44 24.09 -13.91
N LEU A 171 20.20 24.55 -13.72
CA LEU A 171 19.04 23.68 -13.61
C LEU A 171 18.71 23.00 -14.95
N ASN A 172 18.84 23.70 -16.07
CA ASN A 172 18.68 23.12 -17.41
C ASN A 172 19.72 22.01 -17.64
N ALA A 173 20.99 22.25 -17.28
CA ALA A 173 22.04 21.25 -17.37
C ALA A 173 21.75 20.00 -16.49
N LEU A 174 21.19 20.18 -15.28
CA LEU A 174 20.72 19.09 -14.44
C LEU A 174 19.52 18.36 -15.06
N ALA A 175 18.57 19.10 -15.61
CA ALA A 175 17.37 18.57 -16.22
C ALA A 175 17.65 17.72 -17.47
N ASP A 176 18.71 18.02 -18.22
CA ASP A 176 19.10 17.30 -19.42
C ASP A 176 19.97 16.07 -19.13
N ASP A 177 20.75 16.07 -18.04
CA ASP A 177 21.60 14.94 -17.66
C ASP A 177 20.80 13.92 -16.83
N ALA A 178 20.48 12.78 -17.43
CA ALA A 178 19.65 11.75 -16.78
C ALA A 178 20.32 11.15 -15.52
N ALA A 179 21.66 11.00 -15.51
CA ALA A 179 22.38 10.42 -14.38
C ALA A 179 22.42 11.39 -13.19
N LYS A 180 22.82 12.65 -13.43
CA LYS A 180 22.84 13.70 -12.40
C LYS A 180 21.44 13.99 -11.86
N ARG A 181 20.42 14.03 -12.73
CA ARG A 181 19.04 14.20 -12.31
C ARG A 181 18.57 13.05 -11.43
N SER A 182 18.89 11.80 -11.77
CA SER A 182 18.56 10.63 -10.93
C SER A 182 19.22 10.71 -9.55
N GLU A 183 20.49 11.09 -9.50
CA GLU A 183 21.21 11.31 -8.24
C GLU A 183 20.61 12.47 -7.44
N PHE A 184 20.27 13.57 -8.09
CA PHE A 184 19.63 14.71 -7.43
C PHE A 184 18.27 14.34 -6.83
N LEU A 185 17.49 13.54 -7.54
CA LEU A 185 16.14 13.14 -7.10
C LEU A 185 16.16 12.18 -5.89
N ALA A 186 17.27 11.50 -5.63
CA ALA A 186 17.33 10.47 -4.60
C ALA A 186 17.02 11.02 -3.19
N GLY A 187 15.80 10.67 -2.69
CA GLY A 187 15.31 11.04 -1.37
C GLY A 187 14.98 12.54 -1.18
N ARG A 188 15.09 13.38 -2.21
CA ARG A 188 14.77 14.81 -2.14
C ARG A 188 13.28 15.08 -2.36
N GLN A 189 12.84 16.23 -1.86
CA GLN A 189 11.47 16.73 -1.95
C GLN A 189 11.45 18.07 -2.73
N MET A 190 10.28 18.61 -2.98
CA MET A 190 10.12 19.90 -3.71
C MET A 190 10.91 21.04 -3.07
N ILE A 191 10.99 21.09 -1.75
CA ILE A 191 11.74 22.13 -1.03
C ILE A 191 13.22 22.14 -1.40
N ASP A 192 13.81 20.97 -1.68
CA ASP A 192 15.24 20.88 -2.06
C ASP A 192 15.50 21.48 -3.44
N LEU A 193 14.56 21.33 -4.37
CA LEU A 193 14.63 21.97 -5.70
C LEU A 193 14.60 23.47 -5.55
N LEU A 194 13.67 24.01 -4.76
CA LEU A 194 13.52 25.45 -4.52
C LEU A 194 14.71 26.06 -3.76
N GLU A 195 15.39 25.29 -2.91
CA GLU A 195 16.56 25.74 -2.18
C GLU A 195 17.84 25.69 -3.01
N THR A 196 17.97 24.66 -3.85
CA THR A 196 19.16 24.51 -4.71
C THR A 196 19.13 25.51 -5.86
N PHE A 197 17.95 25.81 -6.39
CA PHE A 197 17.71 26.72 -7.52
C PHE A 197 16.65 27.77 -7.13
N PRO A 198 17.02 28.78 -6.33
CA PRO A 198 16.06 29.74 -5.79
C PRO A 198 15.61 30.74 -6.86
N HIS A 199 14.31 30.72 -7.17
CA HIS A 199 13.67 31.66 -8.07
C HIS A 199 12.32 32.11 -7.49
N SER A 200 11.96 33.35 -7.67
CA SER A 200 10.60 33.80 -7.44
C SER A 200 9.72 33.27 -8.58
N ILE A 201 8.67 32.56 -8.22
CA ILE A 201 7.75 31.95 -9.18
C ILE A 201 6.31 32.26 -8.78
N ASP A 202 5.48 32.51 -9.78
CA ASP A 202 4.07 32.74 -9.58
C ASP A 202 3.38 31.51 -8.93
N PRO A 203 2.50 31.70 -7.91
CA PRO A 203 1.83 30.59 -7.24
C PRO A 203 1.04 29.64 -8.16
N GLU A 204 0.38 30.15 -9.19
CA GLU A 204 -0.36 29.31 -10.15
C GLU A 204 0.61 28.48 -10.99
N ALA A 205 1.71 29.09 -11.46
CA ALA A 205 2.75 28.38 -12.18
C ALA A 205 3.43 27.32 -11.30
N PHE A 206 3.64 27.59 -10.01
CA PHE A 206 4.17 26.61 -9.08
C PHE A 206 3.22 25.44 -8.83
N THR A 207 1.95 25.71 -8.54
CA THR A 207 0.96 24.66 -8.27
C THR A 207 0.71 23.79 -9.50
N ALA A 208 0.83 24.34 -10.71
CA ALA A 208 0.77 23.57 -11.96
C ALA A 208 1.90 22.53 -12.13
N LEU A 209 3.03 22.70 -11.43
CA LEU A 209 4.11 21.70 -11.39
C LEU A 209 3.77 20.51 -10.49
N LEU A 210 2.88 20.69 -9.52
CA LEU A 210 2.63 19.73 -8.47
C LEU A 210 1.63 18.65 -8.91
N ARG A 211 1.72 17.51 -8.27
CA ARG A 211 0.74 16.44 -8.45
C ARG A 211 -0.30 16.50 -7.33
N PRO A 212 -1.50 15.95 -7.55
CA PRO A 212 -2.46 15.80 -6.48
C PRO A 212 -1.90 15.00 -5.31
N LEU A 213 -2.24 15.42 -4.10
CA LEU A 213 -1.89 14.69 -2.88
C LEU A 213 -2.76 13.43 -2.79
N ALA A 214 -2.14 12.27 -3.03
CA ALA A 214 -2.85 11.01 -3.06
C ALA A 214 -3.05 10.44 -1.65
N PRO A 215 -4.18 9.75 -1.38
CA PRO A 215 -4.37 8.98 -0.16
C PRO A 215 -3.27 7.92 0.03
N ARG A 216 -3.06 7.52 1.28
CA ARG A 216 -2.20 6.37 1.62
C ARG A 216 -3.04 5.25 2.18
N TYR A 217 -2.75 4.03 1.73
CA TYR A 217 -3.51 2.84 2.08
C TYR A 217 -2.76 2.03 3.12
N TYR A 218 -3.49 1.60 4.14
CA TYR A 218 -2.99 0.76 5.21
C TYR A 218 -3.90 -0.45 5.35
N SER A 219 -3.34 -1.65 5.33
CA SER A 219 -4.10 -2.89 5.57
C SER A 219 -4.77 -2.81 6.94
N ILE A 220 -6.08 -3.08 7.00
CA ILE A 220 -6.84 -3.01 8.26
C ILE A 220 -6.38 -4.16 9.16
N ALA A 221 -6.02 -3.81 10.40
CA ALA A 221 -5.47 -4.72 11.41
C ALA A 221 -6.52 -5.27 12.40
N SER A 222 -7.81 -5.08 12.10
CA SER A 222 -8.92 -5.57 12.92
C SER A 222 -9.96 -6.31 12.10
N SER A 223 -10.76 -7.16 12.76
CA SER A 223 -12.00 -7.70 12.21
C SER A 223 -13.17 -6.90 12.74
N GLN A 224 -14.06 -6.44 11.87
CA GLN A 224 -15.26 -5.70 12.29
C GLN A 224 -16.18 -6.55 13.20
N LYS A 225 -16.13 -7.87 13.09
CA LYS A 225 -16.85 -8.77 14.00
C LYS A 225 -16.29 -8.78 15.43
N ALA A 226 -15.02 -8.44 15.59
CA ALA A 226 -14.38 -8.37 16.90
C ALA A 226 -14.47 -6.98 17.54
N VAL A 227 -14.45 -5.90 16.71
CA VAL A 227 -14.34 -4.53 17.19
C VAL A 227 -15.54 -3.63 16.87
N ALA A 228 -16.59 -4.19 16.23
CA ALA A 228 -17.82 -3.47 15.83
C ALA A 228 -17.52 -2.22 14.97
N ASP A 229 -17.93 -1.04 15.43
CA ASP A 229 -17.80 0.23 14.68
C ASP A 229 -16.41 0.86 14.81
N GLU A 230 -15.37 0.05 14.66
CA GLU A 230 -13.98 0.50 14.72
C GLU A 230 -13.17 -0.06 13.54
N ALA A 231 -12.06 0.62 13.21
CA ALA A 231 -11.00 0.10 12.35
C ALA A 231 -9.64 0.35 12.99
N HIS A 232 -8.83 -0.71 13.11
CA HIS A 232 -7.49 -0.61 13.67
C HIS A 232 -6.43 -0.66 12.57
N LEU A 233 -5.38 0.14 12.72
CA LEU A 233 -4.28 0.22 11.78
C LEU A 233 -2.93 -0.03 12.47
N THR A 234 -1.99 -0.55 11.69
CA THR A 234 -0.58 -0.70 12.08
C THR A 234 0.25 0.19 11.17
N ILE A 235 0.76 1.30 11.69
CA ILE A 235 1.41 2.34 10.89
C ILE A 235 2.87 2.50 11.30
N ALA A 236 3.80 2.15 10.40
CA ALA A 236 5.20 2.48 10.57
C ALA A 236 5.45 3.96 10.22
N ARG A 237 6.08 4.69 11.12
CA ARG A 237 6.50 6.07 10.89
C ARG A 237 7.64 6.08 9.87
N VAL A 238 7.41 6.73 8.74
CA VAL A 238 8.44 6.94 7.73
C VAL A 238 9.22 8.20 8.08
N ALA A 239 10.49 8.03 8.43
CA ALA A 239 11.44 9.12 8.62
C ALA A 239 12.83 8.70 8.13
N TYR A 240 13.52 9.59 7.42
CA TYR A 240 14.86 9.33 6.91
C TYR A 240 15.64 10.65 6.75
N GLU A 241 16.98 10.55 6.78
CA GLU A 241 17.84 11.69 6.59
C GLU A 241 18.31 11.76 5.13
N THR A 242 18.15 12.94 4.52
CA THR A 242 18.74 13.23 3.21
C THR A 242 19.00 14.73 3.03
N ALA A 243 20.06 15.09 2.35
CA ALA A 243 20.47 16.48 2.13
C ALA A 243 20.50 17.32 3.43
N GLY A 244 20.95 16.72 4.54
CA GLY A 244 21.05 17.39 5.84
C GLY A 244 19.71 17.67 6.54
N ARG A 245 18.62 17.01 6.13
CA ARG A 245 17.28 17.18 6.72
C ARG A 245 16.60 15.87 6.99
N THR A 246 15.83 15.82 8.08
CA THR A 246 14.87 14.76 8.34
C THR A 246 13.68 14.90 7.39
N ARG A 247 13.44 13.89 6.60
CA ARG A 247 12.25 13.74 5.74
C ARG A 247 11.24 12.86 6.40
N LYS A 248 9.96 13.22 6.28
CA LYS A 248 8.86 12.48 6.89
C LYS A 248 7.84 12.06 5.83
N GLY A 249 7.29 10.87 6.00
CA GLY A 249 6.16 10.42 5.18
C GLY A 249 4.91 11.21 5.51
N VAL A 250 4.20 11.71 4.51
CA VAL A 250 3.07 12.64 4.69
C VAL A 250 1.96 12.08 5.57
N ALA A 251 1.46 10.86 5.29
CA ALA A 251 0.38 10.26 6.09
C ALA A 251 0.90 9.62 7.38
N SER A 252 2.03 8.92 7.34
CA SER A 252 2.57 8.30 8.54
C SER A 252 2.93 9.32 9.61
N SER A 253 3.51 10.49 9.25
CA SER A 253 3.80 11.55 10.20
C SER A 253 2.55 12.35 10.62
N LEU A 254 1.52 12.44 9.76
CA LEU A 254 0.23 12.97 10.17
C LEU A 254 -0.30 12.18 11.37
N VAL A 255 -0.27 10.85 11.26
CA VAL A 255 -0.80 9.96 12.30
C VAL A 255 0.14 9.89 13.50
N SER A 256 1.47 9.68 13.31
CA SER A 256 2.41 9.48 14.41
C SER A 256 2.71 10.75 15.20
N ASP A 257 2.89 11.88 14.49
CA ASP A 257 3.42 13.11 15.08
C ASP A 257 2.33 14.16 15.37
N ARG A 258 1.35 14.33 14.45
CA ARG A 258 0.43 15.48 14.44
C ARG A 258 -0.99 15.18 14.92
N ARG A 259 -1.45 13.94 14.81
CA ARG A 259 -2.78 13.52 15.30
C ARG A 259 -2.61 12.57 16.48
N LYS A 260 -3.42 12.79 17.51
CA LYS A 260 -3.43 11.99 18.75
C LYS A 260 -4.86 11.58 19.06
N THR A 261 -5.07 10.81 20.09
CA THR A 261 -6.40 10.44 20.59
C THR A 261 -7.30 11.68 20.69
N GLY A 262 -8.52 11.60 20.18
CA GLY A 262 -9.47 12.70 20.00
C GLY A 262 -9.29 13.50 18.70
N GLY A 263 -8.20 13.29 17.95
CA GLY A 263 -8.01 13.91 16.64
C GLY A 263 -8.80 13.20 15.55
N LEU A 264 -9.06 13.90 14.44
CA LEU A 264 -9.78 13.35 13.29
C LEU A 264 -8.84 12.98 12.16
N LEU A 265 -9.16 11.90 11.44
CA LEU A 265 -8.55 11.49 10.18
C LEU A 265 -9.64 11.27 9.14
N ASP A 266 -9.44 11.82 7.97
CA ASP A 266 -10.31 11.58 6.81
C ASP A 266 -9.99 10.23 6.19
N VAL A 267 -10.95 9.30 6.26
CA VAL A 267 -10.76 7.90 5.87
C VAL A 267 -11.86 7.37 4.96
N PHE A 268 -11.52 6.33 4.20
CA PHE A 268 -12.46 5.53 3.41
C PHE A 268 -11.91 4.11 3.22
N VAL A 269 -12.79 3.14 2.99
CA VAL A 269 -12.36 1.74 2.74
C VAL A 269 -12.00 1.56 1.27
N LYS A 270 -10.90 0.86 1.04
CA LYS A 270 -10.49 0.32 -0.26
C LYS A 270 -10.62 -1.20 -0.21
N PRO A 271 -11.68 -1.78 -0.81
CA PRO A 271 -11.84 -3.23 -0.84
C PRO A 271 -10.71 -3.94 -1.58
N ASN A 272 -10.26 -5.08 -1.04
CA ASN A 272 -9.26 -5.94 -1.67
C ASN A 272 -9.81 -7.37 -1.79
N GLN A 273 -10.58 -7.63 -2.82
CA GLN A 273 -11.23 -8.93 -3.02
C GLN A 273 -10.26 -10.09 -3.27
N HIS A 274 -9.01 -9.79 -3.63
CA HIS A 274 -7.99 -10.82 -3.88
C HIS A 274 -7.33 -11.32 -2.60
N PHE A 275 -7.39 -10.56 -1.50
CA PHE A 275 -6.73 -10.90 -0.24
C PHE A 275 -7.77 -11.22 0.86
N ARG A 276 -8.59 -12.26 0.63
CA ARG A 276 -9.67 -12.70 1.52
C ARG A 276 -9.36 -14.04 2.17
N LEU A 277 -9.86 -14.27 3.38
CA LEU A 277 -9.89 -15.58 4.02
C LEU A 277 -10.59 -16.63 3.14
N PRO A 278 -10.27 -17.93 3.31
CA PRO A 278 -11.03 -18.98 2.67
C PRO A 278 -12.50 -18.97 3.12
N LYS A 279 -13.42 -19.29 2.21
CA LYS A 279 -14.85 -19.44 2.57
C LYS A 279 -15.08 -20.61 3.51
N ASP A 280 -14.29 -21.68 3.38
CA ASP A 280 -14.32 -22.81 4.29
C ASP A 280 -13.59 -22.46 5.59
N ALA A 281 -14.34 -22.37 6.69
CA ALA A 281 -13.82 -22.07 8.03
C ALA A 281 -12.86 -23.17 8.56
N ALA A 282 -12.92 -24.39 8.03
CA ALA A 282 -12.02 -25.48 8.38
C ALA A 282 -10.71 -25.50 7.54
N ALA A 283 -10.65 -24.70 6.48
CA ALA A 283 -9.43 -24.61 5.66
C ALA A 283 -8.25 -24.03 6.46
N PRO A 284 -7.07 -24.65 6.43
CA PRO A 284 -5.90 -24.09 7.08
C PRO A 284 -5.37 -22.87 6.30
N ILE A 285 -4.69 -21.97 7.03
CA ILE A 285 -4.00 -20.82 6.44
C ILE A 285 -2.56 -20.76 6.91
N VAL A 286 -1.66 -20.32 6.01
CA VAL A 286 -0.27 -20.01 6.31
C VAL A 286 -0.04 -18.55 5.95
N MET A 287 0.37 -17.75 6.92
CA MET A 287 0.55 -16.31 6.81
C MET A 287 2.04 -15.98 6.91
N ILE A 288 2.58 -15.27 5.92
CA ILE A 288 4.00 -14.87 5.87
C ILE A 288 4.04 -13.35 5.79
N GLY A 289 4.69 -12.71 6.75
CA GLY A 289 4.80 -11.25 6.77
C GLY A 289 5.94 -10.74 7.62
N ALA A 290 6.31 -9.48 7.40
CA ALA A 290 7.34 -8.81 8.19
C ALA A 290 6.90 -7.38 8.53
N GLY A 291 7.28 -6.91 9.73
CA GLY A 291 6.94 -5.58 10.21
C GLY A 291 5.43 -5.32 10.16
N THR A 292 5.02 -4.22 9.51
CA THR A 292 3.59 -3.88 9.35
C THR A 292 2.78 -4.86 8.51
N GLY A 293 3.43 -5.77 7.78
CA GLY A 293 2.76 -6.88 7.09
C GLY A 293 2.03 -7.85 8.02
N VAL A 294 2.15 -7.71 9.33
CA VAL A 294 1.34 -8.44 10.32
C VAL A 294 -0.10 -7.92 10.41
N ALA A 295 -0.36 -6.70 9.98
CA ALA A 295 -1.66 -6.03 10.13
C ALA A 295 -2.84 -6.87 9.62
N PRO A 296 -2.90 -7.33 8.36
CA PRO A 296 -4.02 -8.13 7.89
C PRO A 296 -4.09 -9.51 8.59
N TYR A 297 -2.98 -10.03 9.11
CA TYR A 297 -2.97 -11.30 9.83
C TYR A 297 -3.59 -11.20 11.22
N ARG A 298 -3.41 -10.05 11.89
CA ARG A 298 -4.16 -9.74 13.12
C ARG A 298 -5.66 -9.73 12.83
N SER A 299 -6.08 -9.05 11.77
CA SER A 299 -7.46 -9.04 11.29
C SER A 299 -8.00 -10.45 10.99
N PHE A 300 -7.21 -11.28 10.30
CA PHE A 300 -7.57 -12.66 9.98
C PHE A 300 -7.77 -13.52 11.22
N LEU A 301 -6.88 -13.39 12.21
CA LEU A 301 -6.97 -14.16 13.46
C LEU A 301 -8.18 -13.72 14.29
N GLN A 302 -8.45 -12.42 14.42
CA GLN A 302 -9.64 -11.90 15.07
C GLN A 302 -10.94 -12.37 14.39
N GLU A 303 -10.99 -12.34 13.05
CA GLU A 303 -12.15 -12.82 12.30
C GLU A 303 -12.39 -14.32 12.52
N ARG A 304 -11.33 -15.11 12.49
CA ARG A 304 -11.41 -16.56 12.71
C ARG A 304 -11.80 -16.90 14.15
N GLU A 305 -11.35 -16.12 15.12
CA GLU A 305 -11.78 -16.23 16.52
C GLU A 305 -13.27 -15.91 16.67
N ALA A 306 -13.69 -14.75 16.15
CA ALA A 306 -15.08 -14.29 16.24
C ALA A 306 -16.08 -15.20 15.51
N THR A 307 -15.64 -15.88 14.44
CA THR A 307 -16.48 -16.81 13.66
C THR A 307 -16.36 -18.26 14.10
N GLY A 308 -15.52 -18.59 15.07
CA GLY A 308 -15.28 -19.97 15.51
C GLY A 308 -14.63 -20.86 14.43
N ALA A 309 -13.83 -20.29 13.54
CA ALA A 309 -13.16 -21.04 12.48
C ALA A 309 -12.19 -22.07 13.05
N THR A 310 -12.26 -23.32 12.57
CA THR A 310 -11.54 -24.47 13.13
C THR A 310 -10.24 -24.82 12.38
N GLY A 311 -10.01 -24.24 11.20
CA GLY A 311 -8.83 -24.49 10.41
C GLY A 311 -7.55 -24.00 11.11
N LYS A 312 -6.44 -24.71 10.88
CA LYS A 312 -5.15 -24.38 11.46
C LYS A 312 -4.63 -23.02 10.95
N ASN A 313 -4.10 -22.21 11.87
CA ASN A 313 -3.48 -20.92 11.57
C ASN A 313 -1.99 -21.01 11.86
N TRP A 314 -1.16 -20.77 10.88
CA TRP A 314 0.30 -20.73 10.99
C TRP A 314 0.81 -19.37 10.55
N LEU A 315 1.56 -18.69 11.41
CA LEU A 315 2.19 -17.40 11.11
C LEU A 315 3.72 -17.56 11.08
N ILE A 316 4.34 -17.10 10.00
CA ILE A 316 5.79 -16.87 9.89
C ILE A 316 5.98 -15.35 9.90
N PHE A 317 6.52 -14.82 11.00
CA PHE A 317 6.61 -13.39 11.23
C PHE A 317 8.05 -12.90 11.33
N GLY A 318 8.37 -11.90 10.49
CA GLY A 318 9.68 -11.24 10.45
C GLY A 318 9.68 -9.89 11.21
N HIS A 319 10.72 -9.69 11.99
CA HIS A 319 11.01 -8.43 12.69
C HIS A 319 12.52 -8.21 12.75
N ARG A 320 12.96 -7.04 13.22
CA ARG A 320 14.40 -6.77 13.35
C ARG A 320 14.94 -7.37 14.66
N HIS A 321 14.33 -6.96 15.78
CA HIS A 321 14.74 -7.34 17.13
C HIS A 321 13.57 -7.91 17.93
N PHE A 322 13.72 -9.10 18.47
CA PHE A 322 12.68 -9.77 19.26
C PHE A 322 12.19 -8.93 20.44
N LEU A 323 13.11 -8.26 21.13
CA LEU A 323 12.77 -7.47 22.32
C LEU A 323 12.23 -6.07 22.02
N TYR A 324 12.42 -5.55 20.79
CA TYR A 324 12.17 -4.12 20.53
C TYR A 324 11.03 -3.86 19.55
N ASP A 325 10.79 -4.77 18.62
CA ASP A 325 9.83 -4.55 17.54
C ASP A 325 9.02 -5.79 17.14
N PHE A 326 8.86 -6.75 18.06
CA PHE A 326 7.89 -7.82 17.88
C PHE A 326 6.46 -7.28 18.11
N LEU A 327 5.81 -6.86 17.04
CA LEU A 327 4.48 -6.26 17.08
C LEU A 327 3.42 -7.26 17.56
N TYR A 328 2.50 -6.81 18.44
CA TYR A 328 1.39 -7.60 18.97
C TYR A 328 1.80 -8.89 19.70
N GLN A 329 2.96 -8.89 20.34
CA GLN A 329 3.52 -10.08 21.01
C GLN A 329 2.54 -10.71 22.00
N LEU A 330 1.86 -9.92 22.83
CA LEU A 330 0.94 -10.43 23.85
C LEU A 330 -0.30 -11.10 23.21
N GLU A 331 -0.85 -10.53 22.15
CA GLU A 331 -1.97 -11.13 21.42
C GLU A 331 -1.54 -12.45 20.78
N MET A 332 -0.36 -12.49 20.12
CA MET A 332 0.17 -13.71 19.52
C MET A 332 0.39 -14.83 20.56
N GLN A 333 0.89 -14.48 21.75
CA GLN A 333 1.04 -15.42 22.86
C GLN A 333 -0.29 -15.94 23.36
N SER A 334 -1.30 -15.06 23.48
CA SER A 334 -2.66 -15.43 23.87
C SER A 334 -3.27 -16.40 22.85
N TRP A 335 -3.17 -16.13 21.57
CA TRP A 335 -3.69 -16.99 20.51
C TRP A 335 -2.93 -18.33 20.39
N LEU A 336 -1.63 -18.36 20.67
CA LEU A 336 -0.89 -19.62 20.81
C LEU A 336 -1.40 -20.45 21.99
N LYS A 337 -1.64 -19.79 23.13
CA LYS A 337 -2.15 -20.45 24.35
C LYS A 337 -3.58 -20.97 24.17
N SER A 338 -4.44 -20.25 23.50
CA SER A 338 -5.82 -20.69 23.19
C SER A 338 -5.87 -21.76 22.09
N GLY A 339 -4.81 -21.90 21.30
CA GLY A 339 -4.76 -22.81 20.15
C GLY A 339 -5.33 -22.23 18.86
N LEU A 340 -5.83 -20.98 18.87
CA LEU A 340 -6.26 -20.30 17.65
C LEU A 340 -5.06 -20.19 16.68
N LEU A 341 -3.94 -19.62 17.13
CA LEU A 341 -2.68 -19.66 16.39
C LEU A 341 -2.00 -21.01 16.67
N SER A 342 -2.10 -21.92 15.73
CA SER A 342 -1.59 -23.30 15.92
C SER A 342 -0.07 -23.37 15.82
N ARG A 343 0.57 -22.38 15.18
CA ARG A 343 2.03 -22.30 15.04
C ARG A 343 2.48 -20.87 14.75
N LEU A 344 3.58 -20.48 15.38
CA LEU A 344 4.29 -19.24 15.16
C LEU A 344 5.78 -19.52 14.98
N ASP A 345 6.34 -19.14 13.84
CA ASP A 345 7.77 -19.14 13.59
C ASP A 345 8.25 -17.69 13.40
N LEU A 346 9.36 -17.36 14.05
CA LEU A 346 9.89 -15.98 14.07
C LEU A 346 11.19 -15.87 13.30
N ALA A 347 11.36 -14.77 12.60
CA ALA A 347 12.59 -14.39 11.93
C ALA A 347 13.07 -13.04 12.46
N SER A 348 14.03 -13.06 13.41
CA SER A 348 14.69 -11.86 13.90
C SER A 348 15.89 -11.56 13.01
N SER A 349 15.87 -10.43 12.29
CA SER A 349 16.90 -10.17 11.28
C SER A 349 18.18 -9.50 11.83
N ARG A 350 18.17 -9.02 13.10
CA ARG A 350 19.28 -8.28 13.69
C ARG A 350 19.69 -8.74 15.10
N ASP A 351 19.16 -9.87 15.58
CA ASP A 351 19.52 -10.42 16.90
C ASP A 351 20.73 -11.37 16.84
N GLN A 352 21.24 -11.68 15.67
CA GLN A 352 22.43 -12.49 15.40
C GLN A 352 23.25 -11.87 14.25
N PRO A 353 24.53 -12.25 14.09
CA PRO A 353 25.41 -11.71 13.03
C PRO A 353 24.85 -11.93 11.62
N GLU A 354 24.36 -13.12 11.31
CA GLU A 354 23.75 -13.44 10.03
C GLU A 354 22.28 -13.02 10.02
N LYS A 355 21.89 -12.23 9.03
CA LYS A 355 20.52 -11.77 8.90
C LYS A 355 19.58 -12.94 8.59
N ARG A 356 18.60 -13.17 9.47
CA ARG A 356 17.59 -14.21 9.31
C ARG A 356 16.24 -13.57 8.98
N TYR A 357 15.74 -13.82 7.77
CA TYR A 357 14.48 -13.31 7.25
C TYR A 357 13.44 -14.43 7.12
N VAL A 358 12.19 -14.06 6.81
CA VAL A 358 11.07 -15.01 6.69
C VAL A 358 11.31 -16.09 5.64
N GLN A 359 12.00 -15.80 4.53
CA GLN A 359 12.35 -16.79 3.51
C GLN A 359 13.30 -17.87 4.03
N HIS A 360 14.20 -17.56 4.96
CA HIS A 360 15.09 -18.53 5.58
C HIS A 360 14.29 -19.49 6.48
N VAL A 361 13.39 -18.94 7.30
CA VAL A 361 12.48 -19.74 8.13
C VAL A 361 11.57 -20.61 7.26
N LEU A 362 11.05 -20.05 6.17
CA LEU A 362 10.21 -20.78 5.22
C LEU A 362 10.95 -21.98 4.62
N TRP A 363 12.22 -21.81 4.26
CA TRP A 363 13.07 -22.89 3.78
C TRP A 363 13.33 -23.96 4.85
N GLU A 364 13.63 -23.55 6.08
CA GLU A 364 13.83 -24.46 7.22
C GLU A 364 12.56 -25.30 7.47
N GLN A 365 11.38 -24.70 7.31
CA GLN A 365 10.08 -25.32 7.57
C GLN A 365 9.39 -25.88 6.32
N ARG A 366 10.12 -26.07 5.23
CA ARG A 366 9.58 -26.48 3.91
C ARG A 366 8.70 -27.72 3.92
N ASP A 367 9.07 -28.73 4.75
CA ASP A 367 8.29 -29.97 4.82
C ASP A 367 6.97 -29.78 5.56
N ALA A 368 6.98 -28.96 6.61
CA ALA A 368 5.75 -28.54 7.29
C ALA A 368 4.85 -27.72 6.36
N LEU A 369 5.43 -26.84 5.55
CA LEU A 369 4.68 -26.06 4.55
C LEU A 369 4.03 -26.96 3.50
N ARG A 370 4.79 -27.90 2.91
CA ARG A 370 4.26 -28.88 1.95
C ARG A 370 3.08 -29.66 2.53
N ASN A 371 3.20 -30.08 3.79
CA ASN A 371 2.15 -30.81 4.48
C ASN A 371 0.88 -29.95 4.67
N GLN A 372 1.02 -28.65 5.02
CA GLN A 372 -0.14 -27.76 5.12
C GLN A 372 -0.79 -27.52 3.75
N LEU A 373 0.00 -27.30 2.72
CA LEU A 373 -0.50 -27.11 1.36
C LEU A 373 -1.20 -28.35 0.82
N ALA A 374 -0.72 -29.55 1.12
CA ALA A 374 -1.37 -30.82 0.77
C ALA A 374 -2.73 -30.99 1.48
N LYS A 375 -2.91 -30.37 2.67
CA LYS A 375 -4.18 -30.32 3.40
C LYS A 375 -5.12 -29.19 2.93
N GLY A 376 -4.78 -28.52 1.83
CA GLY A 376 -5.62 -27.46 1.26
C GLY A 376 -5.34 -26.05 1.80
N ALA A 377 -4.22 -25.82 2.51
CA ALA A 377 -3.92 -24.50 3.05
C ALA A 377 -3.86 -23.41 1.98
N THR A 378 -4.36 -22.23 2.33
CA THR A 378 -4.13 -20.99 1.57
C THR A 378 -2.93 -20.26 2.16
N LEU A 379 -2.03 -19.83 1.29
CA LEU A 379 -0.82 -19.09 1.63
C LEU A 379 -1.04 -17.60 1.40
N TYR A 380 -0.65 -16.79 2.37
CA TYR A 380 -0.75 -15.32 2.34
C TYR A 380 0.63 -14.70 2.51
N LEU A 381 0.92 -13.68 1.71
CA LEU A 381 2.15 -12.89 1.79
C LEU A 381 1.80 -11.42 1.92
N CYS A 382 2.29 -10.75 2.98
CA CYS A 382 2.09 -9.31 3.18
C CYS A 382 3.36 -8.61 3.65
N GLY A 383 3.69 -7.47 3.03
CA GLY A 383 4.83 -6.61 3.38
C GLY A 383 5.58 -6.06 2.19
N ASP A 384 6.92 -5.90 2.30
CA ASP A 384 7.77 -5.28 1.28
C ASP A 384 7.72 -6.00 -0.08
N ALA A 385 7.30 -5.24 -1.11
CA ALA A 385 7.15 -5.76 -2.47
C ALA A 385 8.49 -5.99 -3.18
N LYS A 386 9.52 -5.19 -2.86
CA LYS A 386 10.77 -5.15 -3.64
C LYS A 386 11.73 -6.27 -3.26
N HIS A 387 11.87 -6.54 -1.97
CA HIS A 387 12.86 -7.50 -1.46
C HIS A 387 12.16 -8.74 -0.91
N MET A 388 11.33 -8.58 0.13
CA MET A 388 10.72 -9.71 0.82
C MET A 388 9.84 -10.57 -0.11
N ALA A 389 8.98 -9.96 -0.90
CA ALA A 389 8.08 -10.71 -1.78
C ALA A 389 8.85 -11.49 -2.85
N HIS A 390 9.87 -10.90 -3.45
CA HIS A 390 10.74 -11.56 -4.41
C HIS A 390 11.46 -12.76 -3.79
N ASP A 391 12.06 -12.58 -2.61
CA ASP A 391 12.83 -13.63 -1.94
C ASP A 391 11.94 -14.79 -1.45
N VAL A 392 10.72 -14.47 -1.00
CA VAL A 392 9.72 -15.49 -0.62
C VAL A 392 9.27 -16.26 -1.85
N ASP A 393 8.96 -15.60 -2.97
CA ASP A 393 8.59 -16.26 -4.23
C ASP A 393 9.70 -17.22 -4.70
N ALA A 394 10.94 -16.76 -4.75
CA ALA A 394 12.08 -17.59 -5.13
C ALA A 394 12.26 -18.81 -4.19
N THR A 395 12.04 -18.60 -2.89
CA THR A 395 12.11 -19.69 -1.90
C THR A 395 10.97 -20.68 -2.10
N LEU A 396 9.75 -20.23 -2.37
CA LEU A 396 8.61 -21.11 -2.67
C LEU A 396 8.85 -21.94 -3.93
N GLN A 397 9.35 -21.32 -5.01
CA GLN A 397 9.73 -22.04 -6.24
C GLN A 397 10.71 -23.15 -5.94
N ARG A 398 11.78 -22.85 -5.17
CA ARG A 398 12.77 -23.83 -4.76
C ARG A 398 12.17 -24.95 -3.90
N ILE A 399 11.26 -24.62 -2.98
CA ILE A 399 10.54 -25.61 -2.15
C ILE A 399 9.69 -26.53 -3.04
N PHE A 400 9.00 -25.98 -4.03
CA PHE A 400 8.11 -26.74 -4.90
C PHE A 400 8.83 -27.53 -5.99
N ALA A 401 10.01 -27.09 -6.39
CA ALA A 401 10.87 -27.86 -7.28
C ALA A 401 11.24 -29.22 -6.69
N ASP A 402 11.41 -29.31 -5.36
CA ASP A 402 11.66 -30.58 -4.63
C ASP A 402 12.78 -31.43 -5.23
N GLY A 403 13.88 -30.78 -5.60
CA GLY A 403 15.02 -31.42 -6.26
C GLY A 403 14.86 -31.61 -7.77
N LYS A 404 13.74 -31.21 -8.36
CA LYS A 404 13.54 -31.09 -9.80
C LYS A 404 14.10 -29.75 -10.31
N ASP A 405 13.84 -29.43 -11.57
CA ASP A 405 14.23 -28.15 -12.19
C ASP A 405 13.38 -26.97 -11.71
N GLU A 406 13.87 -25.75 -11.97
CA GLU A 406 13.18 -24.50 -11.62
C GLU A 406 11.81 -24.37 -12.30
N ALA A 407 11.66 -24.90 -13.53
CA ALA A 407 10.40 -24.83 -14.26
C ALA A 407 9.28 -25.59 -13.54
N ALA A 408 9.61 -26.75 -12.91
CA ALA A 408 8.65 -27.49 -12.10
C ALA A 408 8.23 -26.71 -10.85
N GLY A 409 9.16 -26.01 -10.22
CA GLY A 409 8.90 -25.15 -9.07
C GLY A 409 8.00 -23.96 -9.44
N GLN A 410 8.28 -23.30 -10.56
CA GLN A 410 7.45 -22.21 -11.08
C GLN A 410 6.03 -22.69 -11.42
N ALA A 411 5.91 -23.81 -12.13
CA ALA A 411 4.61 -24.37 -12.50
C ALA A 411 3.74 -24.71 -11.26
N ALA A 412 4.35 -25.22 -10.19
CA ALA A 412 3.63 -25.49 -8.94
C ALA A 412 3.18 -24.20 -8.22
N LEU A 413 4.01 -23.15 -8.25
CA LEU A 413 3.63 -21.84 -7.71
C LEU A 413 2.48 -21.22 -8.52
N ASP A 414 2.55 -21.28 -9.84
CA ASP A 414 1.51 -20.78 -10.75
C ASP A 414 0.18 -21.54 -10.56
N ALA A 415 0.24 -22.84 -10.31
CA ALA A 415 -0.93 -23.64 -9.97
C ALA A 415 -1.60 -23.19 -8.67
N LEU A 416 -0.82 -22.83 -7.62
CA LEU A 416 -1.36 -22.27 -6.38
C LEU A 416 -1.99 -20.88 -6.60
N ILE A 417 -1.37 -20.03 -7.42
CA ILE A 417 -1.90 -18.71 -7.79
C ILE A 417 -3.22 -18.87 -8.54
N THR A 418 -3.25 -19.74 -9.56
CA THR A 418 -4.44 -20.02 -10.38
C THR A 418 -5.58 -20.60 -9.54
N ALA A 419 -5.27 -21.45 -8.57
CA ALA A 419 -6.22 -21.98 -7.61
C ALA A 419 -6.71 -20.96 -6.56
N GLY A 420 -6.21 -19.72 -6.58
CA GLY A 420 -6.51 -18.69 -5.58
C GLY A 420 -5.98 -19.02 -4.18
N ARG A 421 -5.00 -19.92 -4.08
CA ARG A 421 -4.42 -20.40 -2.82
C ARG A 421 -3.07 -19.78 -2.48
N TYR A 422 -2.54 -18.89 -3.30
CA TYR A 422 -1.45 -17.99 -2.97
C TYR A 422 -1.89 -16.55 -3.22
N LYS A 423 -1.96 -15.78 -2.16
CA LYS A 423 -2.49 -14.41 -2.17
C LYS A 423 -1.47 -13.44 -1.63
N LYS A 424 -1.33 -12.28 -2.26
CA LYS A 424 -0.34 -11.26 -1.89
C LYS A 424 -1.02 -9.91 -1.66
N ASP A 425 -0.59 -9.23 -0.61
CA ASP A 425 -0.86 -7.82 -0.30
C ASP A 425 0.49 -7.15 0.00
N VAL A 426 1.19 -6.73 -1.07
CA VAL A 426 2.57 -6.23 -0.99
C VAL A 426 2.67 -4.79 -1.50
N TYR A 427 3.47 -3.95 -0.84
CA TYR A 427 3.56 -2.49 -1.05
C TYR A 427 4.98 -1.95 -1.01
#